data_f5b3e13c385252abe5ffeef2e7d2759e
#
_entry.id   f5b3e13c385252abe5ffeef2e7d2759e
#
_cell.length_a   1.000
_cell.length_b   1.000
_cell.length_c   1.000
_cell.angle_alpha   90.00
_cell.angle_beta   90.00
_cell.angle_gamma   90.00
#
_symmetry.space_group_name_H-M   'P 1'
#
loop_
_entity.id
_entity.type
_entity.pdbx_description
1 polymer ?
#
loop_
_entity_poly.entity_id
_entity_poly.type
_entity_poly.pdbx_seq_one_letter_code
_entity_poly.pdbx_strand_id
1 'polypeptide(L)'
;MATDTYAVEVEGVAKRFGKQPALDGISLRIRRGEVYGLLGPNGAGKTTLIRSLVGLVAPEQGTVTVLGRRMPQLAVLARVGYMTQQAALYPDLSAEENVRFFGAIHGRENGVREALEFVELWDRRTSVVSTLSGGMRTRCSLACALVHKPDLLLLDEPTVGVDPQLRVQLWDGFRKMAAGGTAIVVSSHVMDEAERCDRLGLIRFGKLLAEGTVAEIKSRAGVDRLEDAFLKLSGVSAS
;
A
#
# COMPACT_ATOMS: atom_id res chain seq x y z
N MET A 1 8.21 -27.24 -7.08
CA MET A 1 8.21 -26.15 -6.07
C MET A 1 6.79 -25.68 -5.96
N ALA A 2 6.15 -25.77 -4.77
CA ALA A 2 4.82 -25.21 -4.58
C ALA A 2 4.92 -23.71 -4.88
N THR A 3 4.18 -23.23 -5.88
CA THR A 3 4.07 -21.80 -6.17
C THR A 3 3.43 -21.15 -4.94
N ASP A 4 4.18 -20.32 -4.26
CA ASP A 4 3.75 -19.58 -3.08
C ASP A 4 2.55 -18.72 -3.49
N THR A 5 1.36 -19.17 -3.15
CA THR A 5 0.09 -18.55 -3.62
C THR A 5 -0.11 -17.16 -3.03
N TYR A 6 0.48 -16.94 -1.84
CA TYR A 6 0.35 -15.68 -1.13
C TYR A 6 1.63 -14.85 -1.18
N ALA A 7 1.49 -13.57 -1.45
CA ALA A 7 2.57 -12.59 -1.34
C ALA A 7 2.74 -12.10 0.10
N VAL A 8 1.63 -12.06 0.87
CA VAL A 8 1.61 -11.63 2.27
C VAL A 8 0.73 -12.58 3.07
N GLU A 9 1.23 -13.00 4.22
CA GLU A 9 0.47 -13.71 5.25
C GLU A 9 0.74 -13.05 6.60
N VAL A 10 -0.33 -12.68 7.27
CA VAL A 10 -0.34 -12.06 8.60
C VAL A 10 -1.21 -12.94 9.50
N GLU A 11 -0.66 -13.39 10.64
CA GLU A 11 -1.36 -14.31 11.54
C GLU A 11 -1.29 -13.80 12.97
N GLY A 12 -2.46 -13.38 13.51
CA GLY A 12 -2.64 -12.96 14.90
C GLY A 12 -1.76 -11.79 15.32
N VAL A 13 -1.44 -10.88 14.40
CA VAL A 13 -0.49 -9.79 14.66
C VAL A 13 -1.09 -8.76 15.61
N ALA A 14 -0.39 -8.54 16.72
CA ALA A 14 -0.71 -7.50 17.68
C ALA A 14 0.50 -6.58 17.92
N LYS A 15 0.21 -5.28 18.10
CA LYS A 15 1.20 -4.24 18.39
C LYS A 15 0.59 -3.13 19.21
N ARG A 16 1.31 -2.68 20.23
CA ARG A 16 0.93 -1.52 21.06
C ARG A 16 2.02 -0.45 20.98
N PHE A 17 1.60 0.80 21.12
CA PHE A 17 2.48 1.93 21.38
C PHE A 17 2.07 2.54 22.73
N GLY A 18 2.87 2.29 23.76
CA GLY A 18 2.49 2.58 25.12
C GLY A 18 1.22 1.80 25.52
N LYS A 19 0.17 2.52 25.95
CA LYS A 19 -1.11 1.89 26.36
C LYS A 19 -2.08 1.67 25.18
N GLN A 20 -1.83 2.27 24.01
CA GLN A 20 -2.75 2.20 22.87
C GLN A 20 -2.45 1.01 21.97
N PRO A 21 -3.43 0.11 21.71
CA PRO A 21 -3.28 -0.92 20.71
C PRO A 21 -3.33 -0.28 19.32
N ALA A 22 -2.30 -0.53 18.51
CA ALA A 22 -2.24 -0.12 17.11
C ALA A 22 -2.68 -1.26 16.19
N LEU A 23 -2.37 -2.51 16.58
CA LEU A 23 -2.87 -3.73 15.94
C LEU A 23 -3.32 -4.68 17.05
N ASP A 24 -4.44 -5.37 16.85
CA ASP A 24 -5.07 -6.23 17.84
C ASP A 24 -5.58 -7.54 17.20
N GLY A 25 -4.65 -8.48 17.01
CA GLY A 25 -4.94 -9.81 16.48
C GLY A 25 -5.26 -9.85 14.99
N ILE A 26 -4.64 -8.99 14.17
CA ILE A 26 -4.86 -8.97 12.72
C ILE A 26 -4.39 -10.29 12.08
N SER A 27 -5.28 -10.90 11.30
CA SER A 27 -4.97 -12.03 10.41
C SER A 27 -5.55 -11.75 9.04
N LEU A 28 -4.71 -11.81 7.99
CA LEU A 28 -5.11 -11.64 6.59
C LEU A 28 -4.11 -12.31 5.65
N ARG A 29 -4.53 -12.57 4.41
CA ARG A 29 -3.68 -13.12 3.36
C ARG A 29 -3.92 -12.40 2.05
N ILE A 30 -2.84 -12.04 1.35
CA ILE A 30 -2.87 -11.34 0.07
C ILE A 30 -2.20 -12.22 -0.98
N ARG A 31 -2.88 -12.45 -2.10
CA ARG A 31 -2.39 -13.31 -3.18
C ARG A 31 -1.39 -12.57 -4.06
N ARG A 32 -0.58 -13.32 -4.79
CA ARG A 32 0.20 -12.76 -5.91
C ARG A 32 -0.76 -12.29 -7.01
N GLY A 33 -0.43 -11.17 -7.64
CA GLY A 33 -1.28 -10.60 -8.69
C GLY A 33 -2.62 -10.05 -8.21
N GLU A 34 -2.74 -9.72 -6.93
CA GLU A 34 -3.94 -9.17 -6.31
C GLU A 34 -3.72 -7.68 -5.96
N VAL A 35 -4.72 -6.86 -6.24
CA VAL A 35 -4.80 -5.51 -5.68
C VAL A 35 -5.66 -5.56 -4.43
N TYR A 36 -5.04 -5.43 -3.27
CA TYR A 36 -5.68 -5.49 -1.96
C TYR A 36 -5.81 -4.11 -1.33
N GLY A 37 -7.04 -3.70 -1.04
CA GLY A 37 -7.34 -2.45 -0.35
C GLY A 37 -7.34 -2.62 1.17
N LEU A 38 -6.54 -1.83 1.89
CA LEU A 38 -6.59 -1.74 3.35
C LEU A 38 -7.30 -0.44 3.74
N LEU A 39 -8.58 -0.54 4.06
CA LEU A 39 -9.47 0.61 4.24
C LEU A 39 -9.81 0.87 5.69
N GLY A 40 -9.86 2.13 6.06
CA GLY A 40 -10.26 2.56 7.39
C GLY A 40 -9.87 4.00 7.69
N PRO A 41 -10.40 4.59 8.76
CA PRO A 41 -10.10 5.97 9.14
C PRO A 41 -8.63 6.16 9.55
N ASN A 42 -8.23 7.42 9.70
CA ASN A 42 -6.91 7.74 10.27
C ASN A 42 -6.79 7.18 11.69
N GLY A 43 -5.61 6.63 12.01
CA GLY A 43 -5.38 5.98 13.29
C GLY A 43 -5.97 4.55 13.40
N ALA A 44 -6.56 3.98 12.34
CA ALA A 44 -7.11 2.62 12.37
C ALA A 44 -6.05 1.51 12.51
N GLY A 45 -4.78 1.80 12.20
CA GLY A 45 -3.68 0.83 12.23
C GLY A 45 -3.08 0.50 10.86
N LYS A 46 -3.60 1.06 9.75
CA LYS A 46 -3.16 0.79 8.37
C LYS A 46 -1.65 0.92 8.17
N THR A 47 -1.11 2.10 8.47
CA THR A 47 0.34 2.38 8.37
C THR A 47 1.17 1.48 9.28
N THR A 48 0.68 1.16 10.48
CA THR A 48 1.36 0.24 11.40
C THR A 48 1.45 -1.17 10.81
N LEU A 49 0.36 -1.65 10.20
CA LEU A 49 0.35 -2.94 9.52
C LEU A 49 1.33 -2.93 8.34
N ILE A 50 1.27 -1.94 7.45
CA ILE A 50 2.20 -1.82 6.32
C ILE A 50 3.66 -1.79 6.81
N ARG A 51 3.97 -1.01 7.86
CA ARG A 51 5.31 -0.99 8.45
C ARG A 51 5.74 -2.33 9.03
N SER A 52 4.79 -3.15 9.51
CA SER A 52 5.09 -4.51 9.95
C SER A 52 5.42 -5.43 8.77
N LEU A 53 4.79 -5.24 7.60
CA LEU A 53 5.10 -5.99 6.39
C LEU A 53 6.52 -5.74 5.87
N VAL A 54 7.06 -4.54 6.06
CA VAL A 54 8.46 -4.21 5.69
C VAL A 54 9.44 -4.40 6.85
N GLY A 55 8.97 -4.86 8.02
CA GLY A 55 9.83 -5.12 9.18
C GLY A 55 10.28 -3.87 9.94
N LEU A 56 9.74 -2.69 9.63
CA LEU A 56 10.01 -1.45 10.37
C LEU A 56 9.33 -1.42 11.74
N VAL A 57 8.27 -2.18 11.92
CA VAL A 57 7.56 -2.37 13.18
C VAL A 57 7.52 -3.87 13.48
N ALA A 58 8.21 -4.29 14.52
CA ALA A 58 8.13 -5.66 14.99
C ALA A 58 6.81 -5.87 15.77
N PRO A 59 5.99 -6.88 15.40
CA PRO A 59 4.81 -7.24 16.19
C PRO A 59 5.23 -7.78 17.56
N GLU A 60 4.37 -7.59 18.55
CA GLU A 60 4.53 -8.17 19.89
C GLU A 60 3.99 -9.61 19.95
N GLN A 61 2.99 -9.90 19.12
CA GLN A 61 2.40 -11.23 18.95
C GLN A 61 2.12 -11.51 17.48
N GLY A 62 2.01 -12.77 17.13
CA GLY A 62 1.71 -13.21 15.80
C GLY A 62 2.92 -13.25 14.88
N THR A 63 2.67 -13.49 13.61
CA THR A 63 3.71 -13.61 12.58
C THR A 63 3.35 -12.83 11.33
N VAL A 64 4.39 -12.34 10.65
CA VAL A 64 4.31 -11.69 9.34
C VAL A 64 5.22 -12.43 8.38
N THR A 65 4.65 -12.93 7.29
CA THR A 65 5.38 -13.58 6.21
C THR A 65 5.16 -12.80 4.92
N VAL A 66 6.24 -12.44 4.25
CA VAL A 66 6.23 -11.71 2.97
C VAL A 66 7.07 -12.46 1.96
N LEU A 67 6.48 -12.72 0.77
CA LEU A 67 7.09 -13.49 -0.31
C LEU A 67 7.69 -14.83 0.17
N GLY A 68 6.95 -15.52 1.07
CA GLY A 68 7.34 -16.80 1.65
C GLY A 68 8.45 -16.73 2.72
N ARG A 69 8.77 -15.55 3.22
CA ARG A 69 9.81 -15.38 4.26
C ARG A 69 9.27 -14.62 5.46
N ARG A 70 9.57 -15.11 6.65
CA ARG A 70 9.20 -14.44 7.91
C ARG A 70 9.98 -13.14 8.05
N MET A 71 9.26 -12.06 8.36
CA MET A 71 9.83 -10.73 8.52
C MET A 71 10.36 -10.50 9.96
N PRO A 72 11.39 -9.63 10.13
CA PRO A 72 12.13 -8.88 9.09
C PRO A 72 13.17 -9.73 8.34
N GLN A 73 13.29 -9.51 7.03
CA GLN A 73 14.26 -10.22 6.17
C GLN A 73 14.74 -9.31 5.04
N LEU A 74 16.01 -8.89 5.07
CA LEU A 74 16.57 -7.93 4.11
C LEU A 74 16.48 -8.41 2.65
N ALA A 75 16.72 -9.70 2.39
CA ALA A 75 16.62 -10.26 1.04
C ALA A 75 15.22 -10.12 0.42
N VAL A 76 14.16 -10.03 1.24
CA VAL A 76 12.79 -9.79 0.79
C VAL A 76 12.61 -8.33 0.40
N LEU A 77 13.21 -7.39 1.15
CA LEU A 77 13.03 -5.96 0.91
C LEU A 77 13.54 -5.52 -0.46
N ALA A 78 14.52 -6.22 -1.03
CA ALA A 78 14.97 -5.96 -2.40
C ALA A 78 13.89 -6.20 -3.47
N ARG A 79 12.80 -6.90 -3.11
CA ARG A 79 11.67 -7.25 -3.98
C ARG A 79 10.38 -6.53 -3.59
N VAL A 80 10.46 -5.60 -2.62
CA VAL A 80 9.31 -4.85 -2.10
C VAL A 80 9.48 -3.38 -2.43
N GLY A 81 8.49 -2.80 -3.10
CA GLY A 81 8.36 -1.35 -3.25
C GLY A 81 7.51 -0.81 -2.10
N TYR A 82 8.00 0.19 -1.41
CA TYR A 82 7.25 0.82 -0.32
C TYR A 82 7.17 2.33 -0.50
N MET A 83 5.96 2.81 -0.67
CA MET A 83 5.63 4.23 -0.67
C MET A 83 5.03 4.60 0.68
N THR A 84 5.72 5.47 1.42
CA THR A 84 5.27 5.99 2.72
C THR A 84 4.26 7.13 2.54
N GLN A 85 3.37 7.32 3.51
CA GLN A 85 2.39 8.41 3.54
C GLN A 85 3.04 9.80 3.44
N GLN A 86 4.14 10.01 4.14
CA GLN A 86 5.01 11.18 3.92
C GLN A 86 6.11 10.78 2.94
N ALA A 87 6.23 11.50 1.84
CA ALA A 87 7.22 11.21 0.82
C ALA A 87 8.65 11.22 1.40
N ALA A 88 9.27 10.03 1.42
CA ALA A 88 10.65 9.84 1.88
C ALA A 88 11.63 10.15 0.74
N LEU A 89 11.71 11.43 0.36
CA LEU A 89 12.54 11.93 -0.74
C LEU A 89 13.68 12.81 -0.21
N TYR A 90 14.76 12.84 -0.95
CA TYR A 90 15.86 13.79 -0.74
C TYR A 90 15.47 15.15 -1.34
N PRO A 91 15.22 16.18 -0.53
CA PRO A 91 14.64 17.44 -0.98
C PRO A 91 15.56 18.25 -1.90
N ASP A 92 16.87 18.05 -1.77
CA ASP A 92 17.90 18.77 -2.54
C ASP A 92 18.27 18.10 -3.86
N LEU A 93 17.76 16.88 -4.09
CA LEU A 93 17.91 16.15 -5.35
C LEU A 93 16.73 16.41 -6.28
N SER A 94 16.96 16.30 -7.59
CA SER A 94 15.89 16.31 -8.60
C SER A 94 15.01 15.06 -8.49
N ALA A 95 13.86 15.06 -9.17
CA ALA A 95 13.00 13.91 -9.25
C ALA A 95 13.72 12.69 -9.84
N GLU A 96 14.49 12.90 -10.93
CA GLU A 96 15.26 11.83 -11.59
C GLU A 96 16.35 11.27 -10.67
N GLU A 97 17.11 12.14 -9.97
CA GLU A 97 18.15 11.70 -9.05
C GLU A 97 17.57 10.90 -7.88
N ASN A 98 16.41 11.30 -7.33
CA ASN A 98 15.71 10.52 -6.32
C ASN A 98 15.36 9.12 -6.86
N VAL A 99 14.69 9.03 -8.00
CA VAL A 99 14.29 7.73 -8.57
C VAL A 99 15.50 6.87 -8.91
N ARG A 100 16.57 7.47 -9.44
CA ARG A 100 17.83 6.77 -9.74
C ARG A 100 18.50 6.24 -8.47
N PHE A 101 18.53 7.03 -7.40
CA PHE A 101 19.07 6.62 -6.10
C PHE A 101 18.36 5.37 -5.57
N PHE A 102 17.02 5.38 -5.56
CA PHE A 102 16.27 4.20 -5.13
C PHE A 102 16.46 3.02 -6.09
N GLY A 103 16.56 3.25 -7.39
CA GLY A 103 16.90 2.22 -8.38
C GLY A 103 18.27 1.59 -8.11
N ALA A 104 19.27 2.40 -7.80
CA ALA A 104 20.64 1.93 -7.50
C ALA A 104 20.70 1.06 -6.24
N ILE A 105 19.96 1.41 -5.17
CA ILE A 105 19.87 0.59 -3.95
C ILE A 105 19.38 -0.84 -4.27
N HIS A 106 18.52 -0.98 -5.28
CA HIS A 106 17.96 -2.27 -5.70
C HIS A 106 18.69 -2.89 -6.91
N GLY A 107 19.81 -2.28 -7.39
CA GLY A 107 20.56 -2.72 -8.55
C GLY A 107 19.80 -2.64 -9.87
N ARG A 108 18.83 -1.72 -10.00
CA ARG A 108 17.92 -1.57 -11.16
C ARG A 108 17.72 -0.11 -11.56
N GLU A 109 18.77 0.52 -12.06
CA GLU A 109 18.70 1.92 -12.53
C GLU A 109 17.97 2.10 -13.87
N ASN A 110 17.83 1.04 -14.67
CA ASN A 110 17.25 1.11 -16.01
C ASN A 110 15.75 1.45 -16.04
N GLY A 111 15.05 1.40 -14.90
CA GLY A 111 13.62 1.69 -14.78
C GLY A 111 13.27 3.16 -14.55
N VAL A 112 14.25 4.06 -14.43
CA VAL A 112 14.03 5.47 -14.04
C VAL A 112 13.08 6.19 -14.98
N ARG A 113 13.31 6.09 -16.28
CA ARG A 113 12.46 6.72 -17.28
C ARG A 113 11.02 6.19 -17.23
N GLU A 114 10.87 4.88 -17.25
CA GLU A 114 9.57 4.21 -17.21
C GLU A 114 8.77 4.59 -15.96
N ALA A 115 9.43 4.62 -14.80
CA ALA A 115 8.81 5.00 -13.53
C ALA A 115 8.35 6.47 -13.51
N LEU A 116 9.16 7.39 -14.06
CA LEU A 116 8.81 8.82 -14.13
C LEU A 116 7.72 9.10 -15.18
N GLU A 117 7.73 8.39 -16.32
CA GLU A 117 6.66 8.47 -17.32
C GLU A 117 5.34 7.94 -16.76
N PHE A 118 5.37 6.82 -16.04
CA PHE A 118 4.19 6.24 -15.39
C PHE A 118 3.47 7.22 -14.45
N VAL A 119 4.21 8.04 -13.72
CA VAL A 119 3.65 9.04 -12.80
C VAL A 119 3.52 10.44 -13.42
N GLU A 120 3.71 10.59 -14.73
CA GLU A 120 3.66 11.87 -15.46
C GLU A 120 4.59 12.94 -14.87
N LEU A 121 5.83 12.55 -14.51
CA LEU A 121 6.86 13.47 -14.02
C LEU A 121 8.09 13.56 -14.93
N TRP A 122 8.08 12.89 -16.10
CA TRP A 122 9.25 12.91 -16.99
C TRP A 122 9.66 14.31 -17.42
N ASP A 123 8.71 15.19 -17.75
CA ASP A 123 8.98 16.57 -18.16
C ASP A 123 9.48 17.45 -17.01
N ARG A 124 9.30 17.00 -15.78
CA ARG A 124 9.78 17.64 -14.56
C ARG A 124 10.92 16.89 -13.88
N ARG A 125 11.54 15.93 -14.55
CA ARG A 125 12.56 15.05 -13.97
C ARG A 125 13.76 15.78 -13.38
N THR A 126 14.14 16.92 -13.99
CA THR A 126 15.28 17.75 -13.53
C THR A 126 14.90 18.77 -12.44
N SER A 127 13.61 18.87 -12.09
CA SER A 127 13.16 19.78 -11.02
C SER A 127 13.56 19.22 -9.66
N VAL A 128 14.15 20.07 -8.83
CA VAL A 128 14.55 19.73 -7.45
C VAL A 128 13.28 19.47 -6.62
N VAL A 129 13.28 18.40 -5.84
CA VAL A 129 12.09 17.91 -5.11
C VAL A 129 11.51 18.97 -4.16
N SER A 130 12.34 19.80 -3.52
CA SER A 130 11.86 20.89 -2.66
C SER A 130 10.99 21.92 -3.39
N THR A 131 11.12 22.04 -4.72
CA THR A 131 10.33 22.96 -5.56
C THR A 131 9.04 22.35 -6.11
N LEU A 132 8.86 21.03 -5.94
CA LEU A 132 7.69 20.31 -6.43
C LEU A 132 6.45 20.58 -5.54
N SER A 133 5.27 20.57 -6.16
CA SER A 133 4.00 20.58 -5.41
C SER A 133 3.84 19.31 -4.55
N GLY A 134 2.92 19.33 -3.57
CA GLY A 134 2.62 18.15 -2.76
C GLY A 134 2.27 16.92 -3.59
N GLY A 135 1.36 17.05 -4.55
CA GLY A 135 0.98 15.97 -5.47
C GLY A 135 2.14 15.50 -6.34
N MET A 136 3.03 16.39 -6.79
CA MET A 136 4.23 15.99 -7.54
C MET A 136 5.22 15.23 -6.66
N ARG A 137 5.38 15.59 -5.38
CA ARG A 137 6.19 14.82 -4.43
C ARG A 137 5.61 13.44 -4.17
N THR A 138 4.29 13.32 -4.02
CA THR A 138 3.58 12.04 -3.91
C THR A 138 3.89 11.16 -5.12
N ARG A 139 3.78 11.70 -6.34
CA ARG A 139 4.09 11.00 -7.59
C ARG A 139 5.56 10.58 -7.70
N CYS A 140 6.48 11.44 -7.30
CA CYS A 140 7.92 11.12 -7.26
C CYS A 140 8.21 9.97 -6.27
N SER A 141 7.58 9.98 -5.09
CA SER A 141 7.69 8.90 -4.11
C SER A 141 7.16 7.56 -4.66
N LEU A 142 6.05 7.61 -5.41
CA LEU A 142 5.52 6.43 -6.10
C LEU A 142 6.51 5.90 -7.15
N ALA A 143 7.11 6.78 -7.96
CA ALA A 143 8.13 6.38 -8.95
C ALA A 143 9.34 5.71 -8.28
N CYS A 144 9.79 6.21 -7.13
CA CYS A 144 10.86 5.59 -6.34
C CYS A 144 10.49 4.17 -5.88
N ALA A 145 9.23 3.94 -5.48
CA ALA A 145 8.77 2.61 -5.07
C ALA A 145 8.62 1.63 -6.25
N LEU A 146 8.47 2.13 -7.49
CA LEU A 146 8.23 1.34 -8.70
C LEU A 146 9.49 1.01 -9.49
N VAL A 147 10.55 1.83 -9.39
CA VAL A 147 11.71 1.81 -10.30
C VAL A 147 12.38 0.45 -10.44
N HIS A 148 12.37 -0.36 -9.40
CA HIS A 148 13.01 -1.66 -9.37
C HIS A 148 12.07 -2.83 -9.73
N LYS A 149 10.82 -2.55 -10.18
CA LYS A 149 9.81 -3.54 -10.57
C LYS A 149 9.58 -4.60 -9.48
N PRO A 150 9.02 -4.21 -8.33
CA PRO A 150 8.87 -5.09 -7.16
C PRO A 150 7.87 -6.21 -7.41
N ASP A 151 8.01 -7.33 -6.66
CA ASP A 151 7.01 -8.40 -6.61
C ASP A 151 5.84 -8.08 -5.67
N LEU A 152 6.09 -7.21 -4.68
CA LEU A 152 5.09 -6.67 -3.75
C LEU A 152 5.23 -5.15 -3.69
N LEU A 153 4.14 -4.44 -3.92
CA LEU A 153 4.07 -2.99 -3.82
C LEU A 153 3.15 -2.60 -2.66
N LEU A 154 3.69 -1.85 -1.72
CA LEU A 154 2.99 -1.35 -0.53
C LEU A 154 2.83 0.16 -0.66
N LEU A 155 1.60 0.64 -0.74
CA LEU A 155 1.26 2.03 -1.02
C LEU A 155 0.44 2.61 0.14
N ASP A 156 1.02 3.55 0.87
CA ASP A 156 0.33 4.21 1.99
C ASP A 156 -0.27 5.54 1.52
N GLU A 157 -1.56 5.54 1.19
CA GLU A 157 -2.36 6.66 0.66
C GLU A 157 -1.80 7.26 -0.65
N PRO A 158 -1.57 6.47 -1.72
CA PRO A 158 -0.81 6.88 -2.90
C PRO A 158 -1.49 7.94 -3.77
N THR A 159 -2.78 8.17 -3.61
CA THR A 159 -3.61 9.03 -4.47
C THR A 159 -3.98 10.36 -3.81
N VAL A 160 -3.52 10.58 -2.57
CA VAL A 160 -3.75 11.84 -1.87
C VAL A 160 -3.05 12.99 -2.58
N GLY A 161 -3.83 14.03 -2.94
CA GLY A 161 -3.32 15.20 -3.66
C GLY A 161 -3.04 14.97 -5.16
N VAL A 162 -3.43 13.83 -5.70
CA VAL A 162 -3.37 13.52 -7.13
C VAL A 162 -4.69 13.93 -7.80
N ASP A 163 -4.60 14.55 -8.97
CA ASP A 163 -5.78 14.95 -9.74
C ASP A 163 -6.59 13.73 -10.22
N PRO A 164 -7.90 13.90 -10.50
CA PRO A 164 -8.78 12.78 -10.83
C PRO A 164 -8.37 12.00 -12.09
N GLN A 165 -7.85 12.68 -13.12
CA GLN A 165 -7.49 12.03 -14.38
C GLN A 165 -6.28 11.11 -14.18
N LEU A 166 -5.23 11.62 -13.57
CA LEU A 166 -4.03 10.85 -13.26
C LEU A 166 -4.35 9.71 -12.28
N ARG A 167 -5.25 9.93 -11.32
CA ARG A 167 -5.69 8.87 -10.41
C ARG A 167 -6.25 7.65 -11.16
N VAL A 168 -7.07 7.87 -12.18
CA VAL A 168 -7.59 6.77 -13.03
C VAL A 168 -6.44 6.02 -13.70
N GLN A 169 -5.50 6.74 -14.30
CA GLN A 169 -4.35 6.13 -14.98
C GLN A 169 -3.46 5.32 -14.02
N LEU A 170 -3.21 5.83 -12.80
CA LEU A 170 -2.46 5.10 -11.78
C LEU A 170 -3.15 3.79 -11.41
N TRP A 171 -4.46 3.81 -11.20
CA TRP A 171 -5.22 2.59 -10.89
C TRP A 171 -5.21 1.59 -12.05
N ASP A 172 -5.31 2.04 -13.30
CA ASP A 172 -5.19 1.17 -14.47
C ASP A 172 -3.79 0.55 -14.56
N GLY A 173 -2.76 1.33 -14.22
CA GLY A 173 -1.39 0.85 -14.12
C GLY A 173 -1.22 -0.19 -13.01
N PHE A 174 -1.81 0.02 -11.83
CA PHE A 174 -1.78 -0.96 -10.73
C PHE A 174 -2.45 -2.28 -11.15
N ARG A 175 -3.58 -2.23 -11.82
CA ARG A 175 -4.23 -3.43 -12.36
C ARG A 175 -3.36 -4.18 -13.38
N LYS A 176 -2.67 -3.46 -14.27
CA LYS A 176 -1.74 -4.06 -15.24
C LYS A 176 -0.56 -4.74 -14.53
N MET A 177 0.01 -4.10 -13.52
CA MET A 177 1.08 -4.69 -12.71
C MET A 177 0.61 -5.93 -11.95
N ALA A 178 -0.59 -5.90 -11.39
CA ALA A 178 -1.20 -7.05 -10.72
C ALA A 178 -1.42 -8.21 -11.69
N ALA A 179 -1.97 -7.94 -12.89
CA ALA A 179 -2.11 -8.94 -13.94
C ALA A 179 -0.76 -9.55 -14.37
N GLY A 180 0.36 -8.80 -14.22
CA GLY A 180 1.72 -9.27 -14.40
C GLY A 180 2.31 -10.07 -13.22
N GLY A 181 1.54 -10.26 -12.14
CA GLY A 181 1.93 -11.07 -10.97
C GLY A 181 2.39 -10.26 -9.75
N THR A 182 2.51 -8.93 -9.83
CA THR A 182 2.83 -8.08 -8.68
C THR A 182 1.66 -8.07 -7.69
N ALA A 183 1.89 -8.35 -6.42
CA ALA A 183 0.90 -8.11 -5.38
C ALA A 183 0.93 -6.62 -4.97
N ILE A 184 -0.24 -6.00 -4.82
CA ILE A 184 -0.32 -4.57 -4.49
C ILE A 184 -1.21 -4.38 -3.27
N VAL A 185 -0.71 -3.69 -2.27
CA VAL A 185 -1.47 -3.28 -1.09
C VAL A 185 -1.62 -1.77 -1.10
N VAL A 186 -2.84 -1.30 -1.14
CA VAL A 186 -3.14 0.14 -1.10
C VAL A 186 -3.87 0.45 0.19
N SER A 187 -3.29 1.28 1.05
CA SER A 187 -4.06 1.86 2.15
C SER A 187 -4.83 3.09 1.68
N SER A 188 -6.07 3.20 2.12
CA SER A 188 -6.89 4.38 1.84
C SER A 188 -7.89 4.64 2.96
N HIS A 189 -8.33 5.87 3.09
CA HIS A 189 -9.49 6.25 3.88
C HIS A 189 -10.69 6.64 2.98
N VAL A 190 -10.50 6.59 1.65
CA VAL A 190 -11.50 6.93 0.63
C VAL A 190 -12.18 5.65 0.17
N MET A 191 -13.49 5.54 0.44
CA MET A 191 -14.24 4.31 0.12
C MET A 191 -14.45 4.08 -1.38
N ASP A 192 -14.48 5.15 -2.20
CA ASP A 192 -14.60 5.04 -3.66
C ASP A 192 -13.41 4.30 -4.30
N GLU A 193 -12.25 4.29 -3.64
CA GLU A 193 -11.09 3.55 -4.12
C GLU A 193 -11.21 2.04 -3.89
N ALA A 194 -12.08 1.63 -2.98
CA ALA A 194 -12.35 0.23 -2.68
C ALA A 194 -12.83 -0.56 -3.90
N GLU A 195 -13.67 0.05 -4.74
CA GLU A 195 -14.22 -0.61 -5.93
C GLU A 195 -13.17 -0.92 -7.00
N ARG A 196 -11.96 -0.36 -6.84
CA ARG A 196 -10.82 -0.59 -7.72
C ARG A 196 -9.94 -1.75 -7.27
N CYS A 197 -10.15 -2.25 -6.06
CA CYS A 197 -9.42 -3.37 -5.47
C CYS A 197 -10.14 -4.70 -5.73
N ASP A 198 -9.37 -5.80 -5.84
CA ASP A 198 -9.94 -7.14 -5.98
C ASP A 198 -10.55 -7.62 -4.67
N ARG A 199 -9.87 -7.37 -3.56
CA ARG A 199 -10.34 -7.64 -2.19
C ARG A 199 -9.97 -6.50 -1.25
N LEU A 200 -10.70 -6.42 -0.14
CA LEU A 200 -10.56 -5.39 0.87
C LEU A 200 -10.38 -6.01 2.26
N GLY A 201 -9.59 -5.33 3.09
CA GLY A 201 -9.61 -5.45 4.53
C GLY A 201 -10.11 -4.14 5.15
N LEU A 202 -11.27 -4.18 5.80
CA LEU A 202 -11.78 -3.05 6.57
C LEU A 202 -11.16 -3.07 7.96
N ILE A 203 -10.41 -2.03 8.31
CA ILE A 203 -9.69 -1.95 9.58
C ILE A 203 -10.18 -0.78 10.44
N ARG A 204 -10.36 -1.02 11.75
CA ARG A 204 -10.69 0.01 12.73
C ARG A 204 -10.17 -0.40 14.10
N PHE A 205 -9.60 0.58 14.84
CA PHE A 205 -9.03 0.37 16.18
C PHE A 205 -8.07 -0.83 16.27
N GLY A 206 -7.25 -1.01 15.22
CA GLY A 206 -6.30 -2.11 15.13
C GLY A 206 -6.90 -3.48 14.82
N LYS A 207 -8.21 -3.59 14.56
CA LYS A 207 -8.91 -4.85 14.26
C LYS A 207 -9.37 -4.90 12.81
N LEU A 208 -9.30 -6.08 12.21
CA LEU A 208 -9.91 -6.36 10.92
C LEU A 208 -11.41 -6.63 11.13
N LEU A 209 -12.26 -5.71 10.67
CA LEU A 209 -13.71 -5.81 10.82
C LEU A 209 -14.32 -6.78 9.82
N ALA A 210 -13.84 -6.74 8.59
CA ALA A 210 -14.25 -7.63 7.50
C ALA A 210 -13.15 -7.75 6.45
N GLU A 211 -13.14 -8.86 5.72
CA GLU A 211 -12.28 -9.12 4.57
C GLU A 211 -13.09 -9.80 3.48
N GLY A 212 -12.85 -9.43 2.22
CA GLY A 212 -13.51 -9.99 1.04
C GLY A 212 -13.59 -9.00 -0.12
N THR A 213 -14.29 -9.37 -1.18
CA THR A 213 -14.68 -8.44 -2.25
C THR A 213 -15.68 -7.40 -1.74
N VAL A 214 -15.82 -6.28 -2.44
CA VAL A 214 -16.85 -5.25 -2.11
C VAL A 214 -18.23 -5.88 -2.00
N ALA A 215 -18.60 -6.77 -2.93
CA ALA A 215 -19.89 -7.43 -2.97
C ALA A 215 -20.11 -8.33 -1.74
N GLU A 216 -19.11 -9.14 -1.36
CA GLU A 216 -19.17 -10.01 -0.18
C GLU A 216 -19.32 -9.20 1.12
N ILE A 217 -18.57 -8.10 1.26
CA ILE A 217 -18.64 -7.23 2.45
C ILE A 217 -20.00 -6.56 2.56
N LYS A 218 -20.52 -6.01 1.46
CA LYS A 218 -21.87 -5.40 1.40
C LYS A 218 -22.96 -6.41 1.71
N SER A 219 -22.90 -7.60 1.11
CA SER A 219 -23.85 -8.69 1.37
C SER A 219 -23.82 -9.14 2.83
N ARG A 220 -22.64 -9.34 3.41
CA ARG A 220 -22.47 -9.72 4.82
C ARG A 220 -23.03 -8.66 5.78
N ALA A 221 -22.90 -7.38 5.44
CA ALA A 221 -23.46 -6.29 6.21
C ALA A 221 -24.96 -6.08 5.94
N GLY A 222 -25.53 -6.61 4.85
CA GLY A 222 -26.92 -6.41 4.46
C GLY A 222 -27.21 -4.95 4.08
N VAL A 223 -26.33 -4.34 3.28
CA VAL A 223 -26.42 -2.93 2.83
C VAL A 223 -25.91 -2.78 1.39
N ASP A 224 -26.31 -1.70 0.73
CA ASP A 224 -25.94 -1.44 -0.67
C ASP A 224 -24.67 -0.61 -0.84
N ARG A 225 -24.28 0.14 0.20
CA ARG A 225 -23.10 1.02 0.16
C ARG A 225 -22.01 0.52 1.09
N LEU A 226 -20.74 0.66 0.65
CA LEU A 226 -19.58 0.20 1.43
C LEU A 226 -19.40 1.03 2.71
N GLU A 227 -19.71 2.33 2.67
CA GLU A 227 -19.70 3.21 3.85
C GLU A 227 -20.64 2.69 4.94
N ASP A 228 -21.86 2.31 4.54
CA ASP A 228 -22.88 1.79 5.47
C ASP A 228 -22.43 0.43 6.04
N ALA A 229 -21.79 -0.41 5.21
CA ALA A 229 -21.19 -1.65 5.67
C ALA A 229 -20.11 -1.38 6.73
N PHE A 230 -19.21 -0.42 6.47
CA PHE A 230 -18.17 -0.04 7.41
C PHE A 230 -18.76 0.48 8.75
N LEU A 231 -19.75 1.37 8.71
CA LEU A 231 -20.41 1.90 9.91
C LEU A 231 -21.06 0.78 10.70
N LYS A 232 -21.84 -0.08 10.06
CA LYS A 232 -22.55 -1.21 10.70
C LYS A 232 -21.57 -2.21 11.33
N LEU A 233 -20.55 -2.64 10.61
CA LEU A 233 -19.54 -3.58 11.10
C LEU A 233 -18.65 -3.00 12.20
N SER A 234 -18.52 -1.68 12.25
CA SER A 234 -17.76 -0.98 13.28
C SER A 234 -18.53 -0.71 14.57
N GLY A 235 -19.82 -1.08 14.63
CA GLY A 235 -20.69 -0.86 15.80
C GLY A 235 -21.12 0.58 16.00
N VAL A 236 -20.96 1.44 14.97
CA VAL A 236 -21.47 2.82 14.96
C VAL A 236 -22.85 2.79 14.31
N SER A 237 -23.90 3.07 15.07
CA SER A 237 -25.24 3.27 14.51
C SER A 237 -25.18 4.48 13.58
N ALA A 238 -25.68 4.34 12.35
CA ALA A 238 -25.98 5.48 11.50
C ALA A 238 -27.05 6.33 12.22
N SER A 239 -26.69 7.56 12.54
CA SER A 239 -27.63 8.55 13.12
C SER A 239 -28.52 9.09 12.04
#